data_791d4e746d7e7b0207df9743d8cd9c87
#
_entry.id   791d4e746d7e7b0207df9743d8cd9c87
#
_cell.length_a   1.000
_cell.length_b   1.000
_cell.length_c   1.000
_cell.angle_alpha   90.00
_cell.angle_beta   90.00
_cell.angle_gamma   90.00
#
_symmetry.space_group_name_H-M   'P 1'
#
loop_
_entity.id
_entity.type
_entity.pdbx_description
1 polymer ?
#
loop_
_entity_poly.entity_id
_entity_poly.type
_entity_poly.pdbx_seq_one_letter_code
_entity_poly.pdbx_strand_id
1 'polypeptide(L)'
;MTNINAEAQTMPVGVIMSVLPSIDTEKGLITLNLRPTISKIEDQVTDPTTITVLGNNEKAQTKQVDNKIPVANVRELDTILKLKDGQTAIIGGFTERRHEALNTGIPFFRALPIIGNLFSYKSSKTVTTETVILVKATIVNYGAKMSEYEEDVYNSFSDDPRLNEIY
;
A
#
# COMPACT_ATOMS: atom_id res chain seq x y z
N MET A 1 20.33 29.08 22.08
CA MET A 1 19.19 28.15 22.11
C MET A 1 18.92 27.70 20.70
N THR A 2 19.13 26.43 20.42
CA THR A 2 18.87 25.86 19.09
C THR A 2 17.41 25.44 19.07
N ASN A 3 16.57 26.15 18.34
CA ASN A 3 15.17 25.74 18.15
C ASN A 3 15.15 24.64 17.10
N ILE A 4 14.80 23.43 17.53
CA ILE A 4 14.53 22.31 16.64
C ILE A 4 13.04 22.38 16.29
N ASN A 5 12.74 22.66 15.02
CA ASN A 5 11.39 22.62 14.50
C ASN A 5 11.20 21.28 13.80
N ALA A 6 10.30 20.45 14.28
CA ALA A 6 9.96 19.18 13.68
C ALA A 6 8.49 19.22 13.20
N GLU A 7 8.27 18.95 11.93
CA GLU A 7 6.95 18.85 11.33
C GLU A 7 6.68 17.38 10.98
N ALA A 8 5.57 16.83 11.49
CA ALA A 8 5.15 15.48 11.19
C ALA A 8 4.30 15.47 9.92
N GLN A 9 4.78 14.76 8.89
CA GLN A 9 4.04 14.55 7.65
C GLN A 9 3.49 13.13 7.61
N THR A 10 2.20 12.98 7.31
CA THR A 10 1.55 11.68 7.15
C THR A 10 1.45 11.31 5.68
N MET A 11 1.71 10.04 5.38
CA MET A 11 1.60 9.49 4.04
C MET A 11 0.62 8.32 4.05
N PRO A 12 -0.39 8.30 3.15
CA PRO A 12 -1.31 7.18 3.06
C PRO A 12 -0.61 5.96 2.46
N VAL A 13 -0.77 4.80 3.09
CA VAL A 13 -0.22 3.52 2.65
C VAL A 13 -1.36 2.55 2.42
N GLY A 14 -1.35 1.87 1.27
CA GLY A 14 -2.37 0.89 0.89
C GLY A 14 -2.96 1.17 -0.48
N VAL A 15 -4.21 0.78 -0.68
CA VAL A 15 -4.96 0.97 -1.92
C VAL A 15 -5.98 2.08 -1.73
N ILE A 16 -5.86 3.12 -2.53
CA ILE A 16 -6.80 4.23 -2.58
C ILE A 16 -7.41 4.24 -3.97
N MET A 17 -8.72 4.32 -4.07
CA MET A 17 -9.40 4.41 -5.36
C MET A 17 -10.32 5.62 -5.38
N SER A 18 -10.07 6.54 -6.30
CA SER A 18 -10.98 7.63 -6.63
C SER A 18 -11.88 7.18 -7.78
N VAL A 19 -13.18 7.34 -7.60
CA VAL A 19 -14.20 6.95 -8.58
C VAL A 19 -15.14 8.11 -8.83
N LEU A 20 -15.24 8.56 -10.07
CA LEU A 20 -16.20 9.58 -10.48
C LEU A 20 -17.18 8.98 -11.51
N PRO A 21 -18.41 8.63 -11.11
CA PRO A 21 -19.42 8.07 -12.00
C PRO A 21 -20.20 9.16 -12.73
N SER A 22 -20.58 8.86 -13.98
CA SER A 22 -21.56 9.62 -14.77
C SER A 22 -22.51 8.62 -15.42
N ILE A 23 -23.83 8.83 -15.22
CA ILE A 23 -24.84 7.88 -15.64
C ILE A 23 -25.71 8.51 -16.74
N ASP A 24 -25.84 7.79 -17.85
CA ASP A 24 -26.82 8.07 -18.90
C ASP A 24 -27.98 7.10 -18.70
N THR A 25 -29.06 7.59 -18.07
CA THR A 25 -30.25 6.80 -17.73
C THR A 25 -31.05 6.37 -18.96
N GLU A 26 -30.98 7.15 -20.05
CA GLU A 26 -31.72 6.80 -21.28
C GLU A 26 -31.09 5.60 -21.98
N LYS A 27 -29.77 5.50 -21.95
CA LYS A 27 -29.03 4.42 -22.61
C LYS A 27 -28.63 3.30 -21.66
N GLY A 28 -28.84 3.47 -20.35
CA GLY A 28 -28.37 2.52 -19.33
C GLY A 28 -26.83 2.37 -19.33
N LEU A 29 -26.12 3.45 -19.65
CA LEU A 29 -24.66 3.47 -19.71
C LEU A 29 -24.08 4.21 -18.51
N ILE A 30 -23.06 3.62 -17.92
CA ILE A 30 -22.30 4.17 -16.80
C ILE A 30 -20.90 4.50 -17.31
N THR A 31 -20.51 5.75 -17.23
CA THR A 31 -19.13 6.18 -17.49
C THR A 31 -18.47 6.39 -16.14
N LEU A 32 -17.36 5.69 -15.91
CA LEU A 32 -16.56 5.76 -14.69
C LEU A 32 -15.19 6.34 -15.01
N ASN A 33 -14.82 7.42 -14.34
CA ASN A 33 -13.43 7.85 -14.28
C ASN A 33 -12.84 7.28 -12.99
N LEU A 34 -11.80 6.46 -13.14
CA LEU A 34 -11.20 5.67 -12.09
C LEU A 34 -9.72 5.97 -11.97
N ARG A 35 -9.29 6.26 -10.75
CA ARG A 35 -7.89 6.49 -10.43
C ARG A 35 -7.48 5.66 -9.22
N PRO A 36 -7.15 4.38 -9.42
CA PRO A 36 -6.54 3.55 -8.39
C PRO A 36 -5.10 3.98 -8.15
N THR A 37 -4.74 4.14 -6.88
CA THR A 37 -3.40 4.43 -6.40
C THR A 37 -3.01 3.38 -5.39
N ILE A 38 -1.90 2.70 -5.62
CA ILE A 38 -1.34 1.70 -4.70
C ILE A 38 -0.02 2.25 -4.17
N SER A 39 0.05 2.42 -2.85
CA SER A 39 1.25 2.87 -2.17
C SER A 39 1.75 1.82 -1.18
N LYS A 40 3.07 1.59 -1.17
CA LYS A 40 3.73 0.63 -0.29
C LYS A 40 5.06 1.20 0.18
N ILE A 41 5.36 1.07 1.47
CA ILE A 41 6.69 1.39 1.98
C ILE A 41 7.61 0.24 1.62
N GLU A 42 8.70 0.54 0.89
CA GLU A 42 9.71 -0.45 0.50
C GLU A 42 10.90 -0.43 1.42
N ASP A 43 11.31 0.75 1.90
CA ASP A 43 12.51 0.91 2.69
C ASP A 43 12.39 2.11 3.64
N GLN A 44 13.35 2.24 4.52
CA GLN A 44 13.51 3.39 5.40
C GLN A 44 14.95 3.88 5.32
N VAL A 45 15.12 5.14 4.96
CA VAL A 45 16.43 5.79 4.89
C VAL A 45 16.62 6.69 6.09
N THR A 46 17.79 6.63 6.73
CA THR A 46 18.13 7.53 7.82
C THR A 46 18.34 8.93 7.29
N ASP A 47 17.68 9.92 7.89
CA ASP A 47 17.86 11.33 7.55
C ASP A 47 19.26 11.79 7.95
N PRO A 48 20.12 12.17 6.99
CA PRO A 48 21.48 12.60 7.29
C PRO A 48 21.55 13.97 7.97
N THR A 49 20.45 14.72 7.97
CA THR A 49 20.39 16.10 8.50
C THR A 49 20.08 16.15 9.99
N THR A 50 19.63 15.04 10.59
CA THR A 50 19.20 15.03 11.99
C THR A 50 20.40 14.81 12.92
N ILE A 51 21.22 15.82 13.08
CA ILE A 51 22.28 15.86 14.10
C ILE A 51 21.80 16.78 15.21
N THR A 52 21.43 16.22 16.34
CA THR A 52 21.05 17.02 17.50
C THR A 52 22.29 17.23 18.39
N VAL A 53 22.73 18.46 18.50
CA VAL A 53 23.76 18.84 19.45
C VAL A 53 23.11 19.15 20.78
N LEU A 54 23.19 18.21 21.73
CA LEU A 54 22.71 18.37 23.09
C LEU A 54 23.86 18.85 24.00
N GLY A 55 23.79 20.09 24.45
CA GLY A 55 24.60 20.60 25.53
C GLY A 55 25.30 21.93 25.25
N ASN A 56 25.17 22.84 26.23
CA ASN A 56 25.80 24.17 26.26
C ASN A 56 27.18 24.16 26.99
N ASN A 57 27.74 22.99 27.34
CA ASN A 57 28.99 22.89 28.08
C ASN A 57 30.00 22.10 27.29
N GLU A 58 31.28 22.27 27.62
CA GLU A 58 32.49 21.75 26.95
C GLU A 58 32.53 20.20 26.71
N LYS A 59 31.46 19.49 27.08
CA LYS A 59 31.23 18.06 26.76
C LYS A 59 29.97 17.90 25.91
N ALA A 60 29.87 18.62 24.81
CA ALA A 60 28.80 18.43 23.85
C ALA A 60 28.83 17.00 23.30
N GLN A 61 27.93 16.15 23.78
CA GLN A 61 27.71 14.82 23.18
C GLN A 61 26.79 14.98 21.98
N THR A 62 27.34 14.72 20.81
CA THR A 62 26.58 14.62 19.58
C THR A 62 25.73 13.34 19.66
N LYS A 63 24.48 13.46 20.00
CA LYS A 63 23.55 12.34 19.91
C LYS A 63 22.90 12.37 18.54
N GLN A 64 23.25 11.40 17.70
CA GLN A 64 22.58 11.20 16.45
C GLN A 64 21.16 10.68 16.77
N VAL A 65 20.15 11.46 16.44
CA VAL A 65 18.76 10.99 16.50
C VAL A 65 18.52 10.20 15.21
N ASP A 66 18.22 8.91 15.36
CA ASP A 66 17.91 8.02 14.24
C ASP A 66 16.51 8.35 13.72
N ASN A 67 16.42 9.39 12.87
CA ASN A 67 15.20 9.75 12.19
C ASN A 67 15.13 8.99 10.86
N LYS A 68 14.13 8.11 10.72
CA LYS A 68 13.94 7.28 9.54
C LYS A 68 12.86 7.85 8.65
N ILE A 69 13.22 8.13 7.40
CA ILE A 69 12.31 8.59 6.35
C ILE A 69 11.85 7.38 5.56
N PRO A 70 10.53 7.11 5.47
CA PRO A 70 10.03 6.00 4.66
C PRO A 70 10.19 6.30 3.17
N VAL A 71 10.70 5.33 2.43
CA VAL A 71 10.73 5.32 0.96
C VAL A 71 9.52 4.56 0.48
N ALA A 72 8.62 5.26 -0.21
CA ALA A 72 7.40 4.66 -0.72
C ALA A 72 7.43 4.48 -2.23
N ASN A 73 6.99 3.30 -2.66
CA ASN A 73 6.67 3.02 -4.04
C ASN A 73 5.20 3.30 -4.28
N VAL A 74 4.90 4.21 -5.20
CA VAL A 74 3.54 4.60 -5.56
C VAL A 74 3.28 4.21 -7.00
N ARG A 75 2.16 3.52 -7.23
CA ARG A 75 1.66 3.14 -8.56
C ARG A 75 0.28 3.72 -8.73
N GLU A 76 0.10 4.48 -9.78
CA GLU A 76 -1.15 5.14 -10.11
C GLU A 76 -1.55 4.80 -11.54
N LEU A 77 -2.84 4.53 -11.74
CA LEU A 77 -3.45 4.33 -13.05
C LEU A 77 -4.61 5.31 -13.18
N ASP A 78 -4.75 5.97 -14.32
CA ASP A 78 -5.89 6.82 -14.64
C ASP A 78 -6.60 6.22 -15.87
N THR A 79 -7.90 5.95 -15.75
CA THR A 79 -8.65 5.33 -16.82
C THR A 79 -10.13 5.71 -16.80
N ILE A 80 -10.71 5.77 -18.00
CA ILE A 80 -12.14 6.01 -18.19
C ILE A 80 -12.77 4.77 -18.82
N LEU A 81 -13.80 4.24 -18.14
CA LEU A 81 -14.54 3.07 -18.60
C LEU A 81 -15.98 3.44 -18.92
N LYS A 82 -16.54 2.81 -19.95
CA LYS A 82 -17.97 2.82 -20.23
C LYS A 82 -18.52 1.41 -20.05
N LEU A 83 -19.48 1.27 -19.16
CA LEU A 83 -20.10 0.00 -18.77
C LEU A 83 -21.61 0.07 -18.97
N LYS A 84 -22.21 -1.06 -19.27
CA LYS A 84 -23.66 -1.23 -19.12
C LYS A 84 -23.97 -1.54 -17.66
N ASP A 85 -25.22 -1.31 -17.29
CA ASP A 85 -25.72 -1.68 -15.97
C ASP A 85 -25.47 -3.16 -15.64
N GLY A 86 -24.91 -3.44 -14.46
CA GLY A 86 -24.54 -4.78 -14.00
C GLY A 86 -23.27 -5.37 -14.64
N GLN A 87 -22.62 -4.67 -15.56
CA GLN A 87 -21.43 -5.17 -16.25
C GLN A 87 -20.18 -5.07 -15.38
N THR A 88 -19.34 -6.11 -15.47
CA THR A 88 -18.00 -6.12 -14.84
C THR A 88 -16.94 -5.85 -15.89
N ALA A 89 -15.97 -5.01 -15.57
CA ALA A 89 -14.79 -4.76 -16.38
C ALA A 89 -13.49 -4.98 -15.59
N ILE A 90 -12.46 -5.39 -16.30
CA ILE A 90 -11.10 -5.45 -15.82
C ILE A 90 -10.41 -4.15 -16.24
N ILE A 91 -9.91 -3.38 -15.28
CA ILE A 91 -9.25 -2.09 -15.57
C ILE A 91 -7.81 -2.32 -16.02
N GLY A 92 -7.16 -3.28 -15.41
CA GLY A 92 -5.75 -3.59 -15.62
C GLY A 92 -5.14 -4.22 -14.40
N GLY A 93 -3.83 -4.36 -14.42
CA GLY A 93 -3.11 -4.95 -13.32
C GLY A 93 -1.69 -4.41 -13.19
N PHE A 94 -1.13 -4.61 -12.01
CA PHE A 94 0.26 -4.30 -11.72
C PHE A 94 1.02 -5.60 -11.50
N THR A 95 2.13 -5.77 -12.20
CA THR A 95 3.03 -6.90 -12.01
C THR A 95 4.27 -6.43 -11.26
N GLU A 96 4.56 -7.06 -10.15
CA GLU A 96 5.78 -6.85 -9.37
C GLU A 96 6.62 -8.11 -9.41
N ARG A 97 7.89 -7.98 -9.77
CA ARG A 97 8.87 -9.05 -9.68
C ARG A 97 9.88 -8.72 -8.60
N ARG A 98 9.98 -9.59 -7.61
CA ARG A 98 10.99 -9.50 -6.57
C ARG A 98 11.96 -10.66 -6.72
N HIS A 99 13.23 -10.32 -6.79
CA HIS A 99 14.31 -11.29 -6.79
C HIS A 99 14.93 -11.38 -5.39
N GLU A 100 14.77 -12.52 -4.76
CA GLU A 100 15.33 -12.78 -3.44
C GLU A 100 16.52 -13.72 -3.59
N ALA A 101 17.70 -13.24 -3.24
CA ALA A 101 18.91 -14.04 -3.21
C ALA A 101 19.34 -14.26 -1.75
N LEU A 102 19.21 -15.49 -1.29
CA LEU A 102 19.69 -15.90 0.03
C LEU A 102 21.02 -16.61 -0.10
N ASN A 103 22.03 -16.08 0.57
CA ASN A 103 23.38 -16.65 0.61
C ASN A 103 23.77 -16.91 2.07
N THR A 104 23.55 -18.13 2.51
CA THR A 104 23.84 -18.58 3.89
C THR A 104 25.01 -19.55 3.86
N GLY A 105 25.91 -19.46 4.84
CA GLY A 105 27.04 -20.39 4.96
C GLY A 105 27.61 -20.37 6.36
N ILE A 106 28.38 -21.40 6.69
CA ILE A 106 29.04 -21.51 7.98
C ILE A 106 30.15 -20.47 8.04
N PRO A 107 30.13 -19.56 9.06
CA PRO A 107 31.18 -18.57 9.23
C PRO A 107 32.54 -19.25 9.26
N PHE A 108 33.61 -18.61 8.77
CA PHE A 108 34.96 -19.11 8.66
C PHE A 108 35.13 -20.10 7.49
N PHE A 109 34.39 -21.20 7.38
CA PHE A 109 34.53 -22.21 6.32
C PHE A 109 34.09 -21.68 4.94
N ARG A 110 33.15 -20.75 4.90
CA ARG A 110 32.70 -20.11 3.66
C ARG A 110 33.77 -19.26 2.99
N ALA A 111 34.74 -18.75 3.76
CA ALA A 111 35.84 -17.87 3.26
C ALA A 111 37.00 -18.65 2.64
N LEU A 112 37.04 -19.97 2.75
CA LEU A 112 38.14 -20.78 2.22
C LEU A 112 38.04 -20.91 0.69
N PRO A 113 39.14 -20.62 -0.04
CA PRO A 113 39.17 -20.88 -1.48
C PRO A 113 39.05 -22.39 -1.72
N ILE A 114 38.36 -22.78 -2.79
CA ILE A 114 38.14 -24.17 -3.25
C ILE A 114 37.03 -24.89 -2.48
N ILE A 115 37.05 -24.93 -1.15
CA ILE A 115 36.06 -25.70 -0.35
C ILE A 115 34.89 -24.85 0.18
N GLY A 116 34.96 -23.51 0.13
CA GLY A 116 33.93 -22.62 0.66
C GLY A 116 32.54 -22.83 0.05
N ASN A 117 32.47 -23.31 -1.19
CA ASN A 117 31.18 -23.61 -1.85
C ASN A 117 30.47 -24.83 -1.25
N LEU A 118 31.20 -25.81 -0.65
CA LEU A 118 30.61 -26.97 0.04
C LEU A 118 29.94 -26.58 1.36
N PHE A 119 30.36 -25.45 1.95
CA PHE A 119 29.83 -24.93 3.23
C PHE A 119 28.95 -23.69 3.03
N SER A 120 28.52 -23.42 1.80
CA SER A 120 27.61 -22.32 1.47
C SER A 120 26.34 -22.84 0.78
N TYR A 121 25.20 -22.32 1.22
CA TYR A 121 23.91 -22.54 0.58
C TYR A 121 23.49 -21.25 -0.13
N LYS A 122 23.30 -21.36 -1.43
CA LYS A 122 22.81 -20.25 -2.27
C LYS A 122 21.42 -20.59 -2.77
N SER A 123 20.44 -19.78 -2.41
CA SER A 123 19.09 -19.89 -2.91
C SER A 123 18.70 -18.60 -3.64
N SER A 124 18.25 -18.73 -4.86
CA SER A 124 17.72 -17.62 -5.65
C SER A 124 16.27 -17.92 -5.98
N LYS A 125 15.37 -17.04 -5.55
CA LYS A 125 13.94 -17.15 -5.77
C LYS A 125 13.41 -15.88 -6.43
N THR A 126 12.66 -16.03 -7.50
CA THR A 126 11.92 -14.92 -8.11
C THR A 126 10.45 -15.07 -7.76
N VAL A 127 9.90 -14.08 -7.07
CA VAL A 127 8.49 -13.99 -6.74
C VAL A 127 7.86 -12.97 -7.68
N THR A 128 6.85 -13.40 -8.43
CA THR A 128 6.03 -12.52 -9.26
C THR A 128 4.67 -12.38 -8.61
N THR A 129 4.29 -11.14 -8.30
CA THR A 129 2.97 -10.81 -7.75
C THR A 129 2.21 -10.01 -8.79
N GLU A 130 1.00 -10.43 -9.10
CA GLU A 130 0.09 -9.72 -10.00
C GLU A 130 -1.13 -9.26 -9.23
N THR A 131 -1.42 -7.97 -9.33
CA THR A 131 -2.63 -7.37 -8.76
C THR A 131 -3.54 -6.98 -9.90
N VAL A 132 -4.73 -7.55 -9.95
CA VAL A 132 -5.75 -7.26 -10.98
C VAL A 132 -6.90 -6.50 -10.33
N ILE A 133 -7.34 -5.42 -10.98
CA ILE A 133 -8.44 -4.58 -10.52
C ILE A 133 -9.66 -4.83 -11.40
N LEU A 134 -10.74 -5.32 -10.76
CA LEU A 134 -12.04 -5.53 -11.38
C LEU A 134 -13.04 -4.53 -10.81
N VAL A 135 -13.89 -3.99 -11.66
CA VAL A 135 -14.96 -3.08 -11.26
C VAL A 135 -16.29 -3.57 -11.84
N LYS A 136 -17.28 -3.68 -10.99
CA LYS A 136 -18.67 -3.90 -11.38
C LYS A 136 -19.47 -2.64 -11.04
N ALA A 137 -20.22 -2.13 -11.99
CA ALA A 137 -21.09 -0.98 -11.79
C ALA A 137 -22.55 -1.39 -11.96
N THR A 138 -23.39 -0.95 -11.03
CA THR A 138 -24.84 -1.21 -11.05
C THR A 138 -25.58 0.08 -10.72
N ILE A 139 -26.63 0.37 -11.49
CA ILE A 139 -27.50 1.52 -11.25
C ILE A 139 -28.55 1.12 -10.21
N VAL A 140 -28.52 1.78 -9.07
CA VAL A 140 -29.53 1.60 -8.03
C VAL A 140 -30.57 2.71 -8.15
N ASN A 141 -31.80 2.33 -8.42
CA ASN A 141 -32.95 3.27 -8.44
C ASN A 141 -33.40 3.55 -7.01
N TYR A 142 -33.71 4.80 -6.73
CA TYR A 142 -34.24 5.19 -5.41
C TYR A 142 -35.59 4.48 -5.18
N GLY A 143 -35.63 3.60 -4.17
CA GLY A 143 -36.83 2.77 -3.88
C GLY A 143 -36.73 1.31 -4.34
N ALA A 144 -35.67 0.92 -5.04
CA ALA A 144 -35.42 -0.51 -5.26
C ALA A 144 -35.06 -1.16 -3.91
N LYS A 145 -35.66 -2.31 -3.60
CA LYS A 145 -35.25 -3.11 -2.45
C LYS A 145 -33.78 -3.51 -2.63
N MET A 146 -33.03 -3.43 -1.58
CA MET A 146 -31.67 -3.97 -1.56
C MET A 146 -31.70 -5.42 -2.02
N SER A 147 -30.72 -5.83 -2.81
CA SER A 147 -30.56 -7.24 -3.15
C SER A 147 -30.22 -8.02 -1.87
N GLU A 148 -30.55 -9.31 -1.83
CA GLU A 148 -30.27 -10.19 -0.69
C GLU A 148 -28.78 -10.12 -0.28
N TYR A 149 -27.88 -10.02 -1.24
CA TYR A 149 -26.44 -9.86 -1.00
C TYR A 149 -26.09 -8.51 -0.36
N GLU A 150 -26.70 -7.42 -0.81
CA GLU A 150 -26.48 -6.08 -0.23
C GLU A 150 -27.04 -5.97 1.17
N GLU A 151 -28.17 -6.64 1.44
CA GLU A 151 -28.77 -6.72 2.76
C GLU A 151 -27.89 -7.52 3.73
N ASP A 152 -27.31 -8.64 3.30
CA ASP A 152 -26.35 -9.42 4.07
C ASP A 152 -25.08 -8.62 4.39
N VAL A 153 -24.54 -7.90 3.39
CA VAL A 153 -23.38 -7.03 3.59
C VAL A 153 -23.72 -5.91 4.56
N TYR A 154 -24.84 -5.23 4.40
CA TYR A 154 -25.30 -4.17 5.30
C TYR A 154 -25.45 -4.70 6.74
N ASN A 155 -26.10 -5.84 6.90
CA ASN A 155 -26.32 -6.47 8.19
C ASN A 155 -24.99 -6.91 8.85
N SER A 156 -24.00 -7.33 8.07
CA SER A 156 -22.68 -7.69 8.59
C SER A 156 -21.92 -6.49 9.17
N PHE A 157 -22.20 -5.27 8.70
CA PHE A 157 -21.64 -4.02 9.24
C PHE A 157 -22.51 -3.41 10.37
N SER A 158 -23.81 -3.74 10.42
CA SER A 158 -24.71 -3.21 11.45
C SER A 158 -24.56 -3.91 12.81
N ASP A 159 -23.87 -5.04 12.85
CA ASP A 159 -23.52 -5.76 14.09
C ASP A 159 -22.31 -5.12 14.81
N ASP A 160 -22.13 -3.81 14.74
CA ASP A 160 -21.17 -3.11 15.60
C ASP A 160 -21.70 -3.13 17.03
N PRO A 161 -21.05 -3.88 17.94
CA PRO A 161 -21.50 -4.01 19.33
C PRO A 161 -21.58 -2.67 20.08
N ARG A 162 -20.95 -1.62 19.54
CA ARG A 162 -20.98 -0.27 20.10
C ARG A 162 -22.30 0.46 19.87
N LEU A 163 -23.12 0.02 18.91
CA LEU A 163 -24.44 0.60 18.66
C LEU A 163 -25.51 0.06 19.61
N ASN A 164 -25.28 -1.04 20.29
CA ASN A 164 -26.20 -1.66 21.23
C ASN A 164 -26.07 -1.10 22.67
N GLU A 165 -25.14 -0.20 22.95
CA GLU A 165 -24.92 0.41 24.27
C GLU A 165 -25.57 1.80 24.44
N ILE A 166 -26.41 2.26 23.52
CA ILE A 166 -27.04 3.60 23.55
C ILE A 166 -28.53 3.54 23.95
N TYR A 167 -28.94 2.52 24.71
CA TYR A 167 -30.28 2.54 25.35
C TYR A 167 -30.19 2.08 26.82
#